data_5cf06789ca720ef5469e93ae0b81b9b2
#
_entry.id   5cf06789ca720ef5469e93ae0b81b9b2
#
_cell.length_a   1.000
_cell.length_b   1.000
_cell.length_c   1.000
_cell.angle_alpha   90.00
_cell.angle_beta   90.00
_cell.angle_gamma   90.00
#
_symmetry.space_group_name_H-M   'P 1'
#
loop_
_entity.id
_entity.type
_entity.pdbx_description
1 polymer ?
#
loop_
_entity_poly.entity_id
_entity_poly.type
_entity_poly.pdbx_seq_one_letter_code
_entity_poly.pdbx_strand_id
1 'polypeptide(L)'
;MQQKDRKQMYRQQTMGYFINAALEIIEEEGIDSLSIRKTAEKAGYNSATLYHYFSDFEELRIFSAMKYLDQYAKDLPAYLEPVTRPLERYLKIWECFCLHSFSHPDIFWLLFFKHADTNWDFSYYFHAYYDIFPESWSEDAANYKNMLSSANFSEREFLSLTDSLNKENIFL
;
A
#
# COMPACT_ATOMS: atom_id res chain seq x y z
N MET A 1 -20.27 -13.43 -17.98
CA MET A 1 -19.71 -12.23 -17.34
C MET A 1 -20.77 -11.16 -17.37
N GLN A 2 -21.32 -10.79 -16.20
CA GLN A 2 -22.46 -9.89 -16.12
C GLN A 2 -22.01 -8.43 -16.42
N GLN A 3 -22.92 -7.60 -16.90
CA GLN A 3 -22.66 -6.19 -17.28
C GLN A 3 -22.08 -5.37 -16.11
N LYS A 4 -22.40 -5.73 -14.86
CA LYS A 4 -21.87 -5.12 -13.63
C LYS A 4 -20.37 -5.37 -13.46
N ASP A 5 -19.91 -6.60 -13.70
CA ASP A 5 -18.50 -6.99 -13.58
C ASP A 5 -17.62 -6.24 -14.61
N ARG A 6 -18.16 -6.09 -15.83
CA ARG A 6 -17.49 -5.37 -16.89
C ARG A 6 -17.30 -3.87 -16.57
N LYS A 7 -18.33 -3.23 -15.99
CA LYS A 7 -18.26 -1.82 -15.58
C LYS A 7 -17.24 -1.62 -14.46
N GLN A 8 -17.19 -2.54 -13.49
CA GLN A 8 -16.23 -2.48 -12.40
C GLN A 8 -14.78 -2.65 -12.91
N MET A 9 -14.55 -3.60 -13.80
CA MET A 9 -13.25 -3.81 -14.43
C MET A 9 -12.75 -2.56 -15.18
N TYR A 10 -13.61 -1.92 -15.98
CA TYR A 10 -13.25 -0.66 -16.65
C TYR A 10 -12.95 0.47 -15.66
N ARG A 11 -13.70 0.53 -14.53
CA ARG A 11 -13.42 1.52 -13.49
C ARG A 11 -12.03 1.29 -12.89
N GLN A 12 -11.69 0.08 -12.50
CA GLN A 12 -10.40 -0.29 -11.94
C GLN A 12 -9.25 0.00 -12.91
N GLN A 13 -9.39 -0.35 -14.18
CA GLN A 13 -8.40 -0.04 -15.21
C GLN A 13 -8.15 1.47 -15.34
N THR A 14 -9.22 2.28 -15.35
CA THR A 14 -9.07 3.73 -15.45
C THR A 14 -8.46 4.33 -14.19
N MET A 15 -8.82 3.85 -13.00
CA MET A 15 -8.15 4.21 -11.74
C MET A 15 -6.65 3.89 -11.81
N GLY A 16 -6.30 2.71 -12.33
CA GLY A 16 -4.90 2.31 -12.54
C GLY A 16 -4.11 3.28 -13.42
N TYR A 17 -4.69 3.80 -14.50
CA TYR A 17 -4.02 4.82 -15.33
C TYR A 17 -3.74 6.12 -14.56
N PHE A 18 -4.68 6.61 -13.77
CA PHE A 18 -4.46 7.80 -12.93
C PHE A 18 -3.41 7.55 -11.85
N ILE A 19 -3.45 6.40 -11.19
CA ILE A 19 -2.49 6.03 -10.16
C ILE A 19 -1.08 5.94 -10.75
N ASN A 20 -0.91 5.28 -11.90
CA ASN A 20 0.38 5.16 -12.57
C ASN A 20 0.92 6.54 -13.00
N ALA A 21 0.07 7.41 -13.56
CA ALA A 21 0.46 8.78 -13.90
C ALA A 21 0.86 9.60 -12.67
N ALA A 22 0.17 9.41 -11.55
CA ALA A 22 0.53 10.03 -10.28
C ALA A 22 1.87 9.52 -9.74
N LEU A 23 2.13 8.22 -9.85
CA LEU A 23 3.40 7.60 -9.44
C LEU A 23 4.58 8.18 -10.23
N GLU A 24 4.46 8.30 -11.55
CA GLU A 24 5.51 8.92 -12.37
C GLU A 24 5.82 10.37 -11.91
N ILE A 25 4.78 11.15 -11.54
CA ILE A 25 4.98 12.52 -11.01
C ILE A 25 5.69 12.45 -9.63
N ILE A 26 5.30 11.52 -8.77
CA ILE A 26 5.91 11.35 -7.44
C ILE A 26 7.38 10.97 -7.57
N GLU A 27 7.72 10.06 -8.48
CA GLU A 27 9.09 9.60 -8.73
C GLU A 27 9.97 10.71 -9.31
N GLU A 28 9.42 11.54 -10.20
CA GLU A 28 10.15 12.62 -10.86
C GLU A 28 10.31 13.87 -9.98
N GLU A 29 9.26 14.25 -9.22
CA GLU A 29 9.16 15.57 -8.59
C GLU A 29 8.80 15.52 -7.08
N GLY A 30 8.51 14.35 -6.53
CA GLY A 30 8.03 14.17 -5.16
C GLY A 30 6.52 14.30 -4.99
N ILE A 31 6.00 13.79 -3.85
CA ILE A 31 4.55 13.71 -3.59
C ILE A 31 3.87 15.09 -3.48
N ASP A 32 4.61 16.12 -3.05
CA ASP A 32 4.06 17.48 -2.92
C ASP A 32 3.86 18.18 -4.26
N SER A 33 4.51 17.70 -5.33
CA SER A 33 4.34 18.18 -6.69
C SER A 33 3.10 17.62 -7.39
N LEU A 34 2.45 16.61 -6.77
CA LEU A 34 1.25 15.99 -7.31
C LEU A 34 0.09 16.98 -7.33
N SER A 35 -0.68 16.98 -8.42
CA SER A 35 -1.91 17.75 -8.53
C SER A 35 -2.89 17.06 -9.48
N ILE A 36 -4.19 17.29 -9.25
CA ILE A 36 -5.25 16.74 -10.11
C ILE A 36 -5.02 17.08 -11.58
N ARG A 37 -4.63 18.33 -11.87
CA ARG A 37 -4.39 18.77 -13.25
C ARG A 37 -3.23 18.03 -13.90
N LYS A 38 -2.06 17.98 -13.24
CA LYS A 38 -0.88 17.27 -13.74
C LYS A 38 -1.17 15.78 -13.95
N THR A 39 -1.84 15.14 -12.97
CA THR A 39 -2.14 13.71 -13.05
C THR A 39 -3.11 13.42 -14.19
N ALA A 40 -4.18 14.20 -14.33
CA ALA A 40 -5.14 14.01 -15.42
C ALA A 40 -4.48 14.21 -16.79
N GLU A 41 -3.68 15.27 -16.97
CA GLU A 41 -2.95 15.55 -18.19
C GLU A 41 -1.97 14.43 -18.55
N LYS A 42 -1.18 13.94 -17.58
CA LYS A 42 -0.23 12.84 -17.77
C LYS A 42 -0.93 11.51 -18.08
N ALA A 43 -2.10 11.26 -17.49
CA ALA A 43 -2.94 10.09 -17.77
C ALA A 43 -3.70 10.18 -19.12
N GLY A 44 -3.67 11.31 -19.81
CA GLY A 44 -4.38 11.53 -21.07
C GLY A 44 -5.88 11.86 -20.91
N TYR A 45 -6.28 12.36 -19.74
CA TYR A 45 -7.65 12.70 -19.38
C TYR A 45 -7.77 14.17 -18.97
N ASN A 46 -9.01 14.65 -18.81
CA ASN A 46 -9.27 15.94 -18.18
C ASN A 46 -9.51 15.78 -16.67
N SER A 47 -9.33 16.87 -15.92
CA SER A 47 -9.47 16.87 -14.45
C SER A 47 -10.88 16.48 -13.98
N ALA A 48 -11.94 16.79 -14.76
CA ALA A 48 -13.31 16.40 -14.41
C ALA A 48 -13.49 14.87 -14.45
N THR A 49 -12.80 14.19 -15.36
CA THR A 49 -12.83 12.72 -15.46
C THR A 49 -12.25 12.08 -14.19
N LEU A 50 -11.16 12.62 -13.62
CA LEU A 50 -10.53 12.10 -12.42
C LEU A 50 -11.52 12.05 -11.24
N TYR A 51 -12.32 13.07 -11.04
CA TYR A 51 -13.34 13.15 -9.98
C TYR A 51 -14.48 12.12 -10.12
N HIS A 52 -14.63 11.45 -11.25
CA HIS A 52 -15.55 10.31 -11.37
C HIS A 52 -15.00 9.03 -10.76
N TYR A 53 -13.70 8.95 -10.52
CA TYR A 53 -13.00 7.78 -10.04
C TYR A 53 -12.53 7.91 -8.59
N PHE A 54 -12.11 9.10 -8.18
CA PHE A 54 -11.66 9.43 -6.83
C PHE A 54 -12.58 10.49 -6.22
N SER A 55 -12.92 10.31 -4.95
CA SER A 55 -13.81 11.24 -4.21
C SER A 55 -13.18 12.62 -4.07
N ASP A 56 -11.87 12.65 -3.89
CA ASP A 56 -11.07 13.84 -3.74
C ASP A 56 -9.60 13.62 -4.15
N PHE A 57 -8.80 14.65 -4.01
CA PHE A 57 -7.38 14.58 -4.33
C PHE A 57 -6.58 13.74 -3.33
N GLU A 58 -7.00 13.70 -2.07
CA GLU A 58 -6.33 12.92 -1.04
C GLU A 58 -6.48 11.43 -1.29
N GLU A 59 -7.64 10.97 -1.75
CA GLU A 59 -7.86 9.59 -2.14
C GLU A 59 -6.88 9.14 -3.23
N LEU A 60 -6.65 9.98 -4.25
CA LEU A 60 -5.65 9.71 -5.29
C LEU A 60 -4.24 9.62 -4.69
N ARG A 61 -3.85 10.54 -3.79
CA ARG A 61 -2.54 10.53 -3.12
C ARG A 61 -2.32 9.23 -2.35
N ILE A 62 -3.35 8.78 -1.62
CA ILE A 62 -3.31 7.56 -0.84
C ILE A 62 -3.13 6.33 -1.73
N PHE A 63 -3.94 6.17 -2.78
CA PHE A 63 -3.79 5.06 -3.72
C PHE A 63 -2.40 5.04 -4.38
N SER A 64 -1.86 6.21 -4.69
CA SER A 64 -0.51 6.31 -5.25
C SER A 64 0.56 5.92 -4.21
N ALA A 65 0.39 6.33 -2.95
CA ALA A 65 1.28 5.98 -1.86
C ALA A 65 1.27 4.46 -1.54
N MET A 66 0.13 3.76 -1.78
CA MET A 66 0.04 2.30 -1.58
C MET A 66 1.04 1.51 -2.43
N LYS A 67 1.54 2.07 -3.55
CA LYS A 67 2.59 1.43 -4.36
C LYS A 67 3.89 1.21 -3.57
N TYR A 68 4.24 2.14 -2.70
CA TYR A 68 5.44 2.05 -1.86
C TYR A 68 5.26 1.00 -0.75
N LEU A 69 4.03 0.87 -0.22
CA LEU A 69 3.70 -0.22 0.69
C LEU A 69 3.71 -1.58 -0.03
N ASP A 70 3.24 -1.65 -1.27
CA ASP A 70 3.31 -2.83 -2.13
C ASP A 70 4.76 -3.28 -2.35
N GLN A 71 5.69 -2.33 -2.55
CA GLN A 71 7.10 -2.66 -2.68
C GLN A 71 7.66 -3.25 -1.37
N TYR A 72 7.36 -2.63 -0.22
CA TYR A 72 7.70 -3.21 1.07
C TYR A 72 7.12 -4.63 1.25
N ALA A 73 5.85 -4.84 0.87
CA ALA A 73 5.21 -6.15 0.98
C ALA A 73 5.89 -7.21 0.10
N LYS A 74 6.40 -6.83 -1.07
CA LYS A 74 7.15 -7.72 -1.99
C LYS A 74 8.55 -8.04 -1.49
N ASP A 75 9.22 -7.10 -0.86
CA ASP A 75 10.59 -7.28 -0.38
C ASP A 75 10.64 -8.06 0.94
N LEU A 76 9.58 -7.95 1.76
CA LEU A 76 9.52 -8.55 3.09
C LEU A 76 9.81 -10.06 3.12
N PRO A 77 9.25 -10.92 2.24
CA PRO A 77 9.56 -12.35 2.22
C PRO A 77 11.05 -12.65 2.07
N ALA A 78 11.77 -11.92 1.18
CA ALA A 78 13.19 -12.11 0.97
C ALA A 78 14.04 -11.74 2.21
N TYR A 79 13.60 -10.76 3.00
CA TYR A 79 14.24 -10.43 4.29
C TYR A 79 14.09 -11.54 5.31
N LEU A 80 13.03 -12.34 5.21
CA LEU A 80 12.65 -13.34 6.21
C LEU A 80 13.04 -14.77 5.83
N GLU A 81 13.33 -15.04 4.56
CA GLU A 81 13.68 -16.37 4.07
C GLU A 81 14.85 -17.02 4.82
N PRO A 82 15.99 -16.32 5.04
CA PRO A 82 17.15 -16.92 5.71
C PRO A 82 17.02 -17.01 7.22
N VAL A 83 15.91 -16.52 7.82
CA VAL A 83 15.79 -16.31 9.25
C VAL A 83 14.86 -17.34 9.87
N THR A 84 15.38 -18.15 10.81
CA THR A 84 14.60 -19.18 11.51
C THR A 84 14.20 -18.76 12.92
N ARG A 85 14.99 -17.90 13.59
CA ARG A 85 14.76 -17.51 15.00
C ARG A 85 13.67 -16.45 15.09
N PRO A 86 12.65 -16.61 16.00
CA PRO A 86 11.52 -15.70 16.09
C PRO A 86 11.89 -14.24 16.33
N LEU A 87 12.77 -13.99 17.30
CA LEU A 87 13.20 -12.64 17.62
C LEU A 87 13.95 -11.98 16.44
N GLU A 88 14.75 -12.75 15.74
CA GLU A 88 15.47 -12.26 14.56
C GLU A 88 14.49 -11.94 13.41
N ARG A 89 13.47 -12.78 13.21
CA ARG A 89 12.40 -12.50 12.23
C ARG A 89 11.66 -11.22 12.57
N TYR A 90 11.27 -11.04 13.82
CA TYR A 90 10.63 -9.80 14.28
C TYR A 90 11.50 -8.57 14.00
N LEU A 91 12.78 -8.62 14.32
CA LEU A 91 13.71 -7.53 14.05
C LEU A 91 13.87 -7.26 12.54
N LYS A 92 13.88 -8.31 11.71
CA LYS A 92 13.98 -8.18 10.24
C LYS A 92 12.73 -7.57 9.61
N ILE A 93 11.53 -7.84 10.15
CA ILE A 93 10.29 -7.17 9.73
C ILE A 93 10.42 -5.65 9.93
N TRP A 94 10.90 -5.24 11.12
CA TRP A 94 11.08 -3.82 11.42
C TRP A 94 12.24 -3.19 10.66
N GLU A 95 13.32 -3.90 10.44
CA GLU A 95 14.44 -3.44 9.60
C GLU A 95 13.96 -3.14 8.17
N CYS A 96 13.24 -4.09 7.56
CA CYS A 96 12.67 -3.91 6.23
C CYS A 96 11.70 -2.71 6.19
N PHE A 97 10.80 -2.59 7.19
CA PHE A 97 9.88 -1.45 7.28
C PHE A 97 10.62 -0.12 7.43
N CYS A 98 11.64 -0.05 8.29
CA CYS A 98 12.43 1.17 8.49
C CYS A 98 13.18 1.58 7.22
N LEU A 99 13.75 0.62 6.48
CA LEU A 99 14.44 0.92 5.22
C LEU A 99 13.49 1.57 4.21
N HIS A 100 12.29 1.02 4.03
CA HIS A 100 11.30 1.59 3.12
C HIS A 100 10.78 2.94 3.62
N SER A 101 10.45 3.06 4.91
CA SER A 101 9.86 4.28 5.46
C SER A 101 10.85 5.44 5.51
N PHE A 102 12.12 5.18 5.78
CA PHE A 102 13.17 6.24 5.78
C PHE A 102 13.62 6.62 4.38
N SER A 103 13.46 5.73 3.40
CA SER A 103 13.70 6.07 2.00
C SER A 103 12.61 6.99 1.42
N HIS A 104 11.39 6.90 1.94
CA HIS A 104 10.22 7.66 1.47
C HIS A 104 9.38 8.21 2.65
N PRO A 105 9.96 9.09 3.50
CA PRO A 105 9.33 9.49 4.76
C PRO A 105 7.99 10.18 4.57
N ASP A 106 7.83 11.03 3.56
CA ASP A 106 6.58 11.75 3.29
C ASP A 106 5.44 10.80 2.87
N ILE A 107 5.79 9.76 2.12
CA ILE A 107 4.85 8.71 1.70
C ILE A 107 4.37 7.91 2.91
N PHE A 108 5.30 7.42 3.74
CA PHE A 108 4.95 6.61 4.91
C PHE A 108 4.28 7.46 5.99
N TRP A 109 4.63 8.77 6.11
CA TRP A 109 3.89 9.70 6.96
C TRP A 109 2.44 9.85 6.50
N LEU A 110 2.19 10.01 5.19
CA LEU A 110 0.85 10.07 4.62
C LEU A 110 0.04 8.81 4.96
N LEU A 111 0.63 7.62 4.79
CA LEU A 111 -0.07 6.35 4.97
C LEU A 111 -0.38 6.03 6.43
N PHE A 112 0.51 6.36 7.36
CA PHE A 112 0.43 5.84 8.73
C PHE A 112 0.17 6.91 9.80
N PHE A 113 0.47 8.18 9.54
CA PHE A 113 0.42 9.21 10.58
C PHE A 113 -0.53 10.37 10.29
N LYS A 114 -0.64 10.79 9.03
CA LYS A 114 -1.45 11.98 8.67
C LYS A 114 -2.91 11.87 9.09
N HIS A 115 -3.46 10.68 9.08
CA HIS A 115 -4.87 10.40 9.36
C HIS A 115 -5.09 9.60 10.65
N ALA A 116 -4.05 9.46 11.49
CA ALA A 116 -4.09 8.62 12.70
C ALA A 116 -5.22 9.00 13.68
N ASP A 117 -5.61 10.27 13.74
CA ASP A 117 -6.66 10.79 14.63
C ASP A 117 -8.05 10.82 13.97
N THR A 118 -8.21 10.26 12.78
CA THR A 118 -9.47 10.24 12.02
C THR A 118 -10.04 8.83 11.90
N ASN A 119 -11.31 8.71 11.46
CA ASN A 119 -11.92 7.43 11.10
C ASN A 119 -11.37 6.91 9.74
N TRP A 120 -10.07 6.94 9.59
CA TRP A 120 -9.36 6.50 8.42
C TRP A 120 -9.34 4.96 8.35
N ASP A 121 -9.91 4.41 7.27
CA ASP A 121 -9.92 2.97 7.03
C ASP A 121 -8.76 2.57 6.08
N PHE A 122 -7.58 2.41 6.65
CA PHE A 122 -6.39 1.95 5.93
C PHE A 122 -6.61 0.59 5.27
N SER A 123 -7.30 -0.34 5.96
CA SER A 123 -7.58 -1.68 5.45
C SER A 123 -8.42 -1.64 4.17
N TYR A 124 -9.38 -0.71 4.09
CA TYR A 124 -10.14 -0.46 2.87
C TYR A 124 -9.23 -0.10 1.70
N TYR A 125 -8.34 0.89 1.88
CA TYR A 125 -7.42 1.32 0.82
C TYR A 125 -6.41 0.24 0.43
N PHE A 126 -5.92 -0.52 1.42
CA PHE A 126 -5.06 -1.66 1.19
C PHE A 126 -5.72 -2.70 0.26
N HIS A 127 -6.93 -3.14 0.58
CA HIS A 127 -7.64 -4.11 -0.23
C HIS A 127 -8.06 -3.55 -1.59
N ALA A 128 -8.58 -2.31 -1.63
CA ALA A 128 -8.98 -1.66 -2.88
C ALA A 128 -7.79 -1.45 -3.84
N TYR A 129 -6.58 -1.22 -3.33
CA TYR A 129 -5.38 -1.14 -4.16
C TYR A 129 -5.11 -2.48 -4.88
N TYR A 130 -5.17 -3.60 -4.17
CA TYR A 130 -4.96 -4.91 -4.79
C TYR A 130 -6.15 -5.39 -5.65
N ASP A 131 -7.34 -4.81 -5.48
CA ASP A 131 -8.43 -4.98 -6.44
C ASP A 131 -8.16 -4.27 -7.77
N ILE A 132 -7.41 -3.15 -7.74
CA ILE A 132 -6.98 -2.41 -8.94
C ILE A 132 -5.76 -3.07 -9.60
N PHE A 133 -4.81 -3.56 -8.78
CA PHE A 133 -3.56 -4.17 -9.21
C PHE A 133 -3.41 -5.60 -8.65
N PRO A 134 -4.26 -6.55 -9.07
CA PRO A 134 -4.24 -7.91 -8.52
C PRO A 134 -2.92 -8.65 -8.79
N GLU A 135 -2.22 -8.31 -9.87
CA GLU A 135 -0.91 -8.84 -10.21
C GLU A 135 0.22 -8.37 -9.28
N SER A 136 -0.01 -7.31 -8.54
CA SER A 136 0.95 -6.81 -7.56
C SER A 136 1.04 -7.66 -6.30
N TRP A 137 -0.05 -8.39 -5.97
CA TRP A 137 -0.06 -9.20 -4.76
C TRP A 137 0.85 -10.43 -4.89
N SER A 138 1.82 -10.56 -3.97
CA SER A 138 2.69 -11.71 -3.86
C SER A 138 2.06 -12.79 -2.98
N GLU A 139 2.04 -14.06 -3.44
CA GLU A 139 1.61 -15.19 -2.62
C GLU A 139 2.51 -15.35 -1.38
N ASP A 140 3.80 -15.05 -1.50
CA ASP A 140 4.75 -15.11 -0.38
C ASP A 140 4.43 -14.07 0.71
N ALA A 141 3.85 -12.92 0.32
CA ALA A 141 3.40 -11.89 1.25
C ALA A 141 2.06 -12.23 1.93
N ALA A 142 1.33 -13.24 1.44
CA ALA A 142 -0.01 -13.60 1.96
C ALA A 142 0.00 -13.94 3.45
N ASN A 143 1.08 -14.54 3.94
CA ASN A 143 1.26 -14.88 5.36
C ASN A 143 1.35 -13.64 6.28
N TYR A 144 1.62 -12.46 5.71
CA TYR A 144 1.76 -11.20 6.44
C TYR A 144 0.59 -10.24 6.18
N LYS A 145 -0.46 -10.71 5.49
CA LYS A 145 -1.58 -9.89 5.04
C LYS A 145 -2.23 -9.09 6.17
N ASN A 146 -2.49 -9.74 7.30
CA ASN A 146 -3.14 -9.08 8.44
C ASN A 146 -2.27 -7.94 9.00
N MET A 147 -0.96 -8.18 9.14
CA MET A 147 -0.01 -7.14 9.55
C MET A 147 0.06 -6.02 8.50
N LEU A 148 0.17 -6.36 7.22
CA LEU A 148 0.32 -5.39 6.12
C LEU A 148 -0.91 -4.50 5.96
N SER A 149 -2.12 -5.02 6.23
CA SER A 149 -3.38 -4.30 6.12
C SER A 149 -3.74 -3.44 7.33
N SER A 150 -2.93 -3.44 8.40
CA SER A 150 -3.15 -2.58 9.58
C SER A 150 -2.33 -1.30 9.51
N ALA A 151 -2.96 -0.14 9.80
CA ALA A 151 -2.26 1.12 10.04
C ALA A 151 -1.84 1.30 11.50
N ASN A 152 -2.38 0.51 12.41
CA ASN A 152 -2.08 0.59 13.82
C ASN A 152 -0.73 -0.08 14.14
N PHE A 153 0.27 0.71 14.55
CA PHE A 153 1.61 0.20 14.84
C PHE A 153 1.62 -0.82 15.96
N SER A 154 0.84 -0.66 17.02
CA SER A 154 0.76 -1.63 18.12
C SER A 154 0.16 -2.97 17.64
N GLU A 155 -0.83 -2.92 16.76
CA GLU A 155 -1.39 -4.12 16.14
C GLU A 155 -0.39 -4.77 15.19
N ARG A 156 0.30 -4.00 14.36
CA ARG A 156 1.38 -4.51 13.48
C ARG A 156 2.50 -5.17 14.28
N GLU A 157 2.91 -4.53 15.39
CA GLU A 157 3.91 -5.07 16.30
C GLU A 157 3.46 -6.42 16.89
N PHE A 158 2.24 -6.48 17.42
CA PHE A 158 1.67 -7.70 17.97
C PHE A 158 1.58 -8.81 16.92
N LEU A 159 1.06 -8.51 15.72
CA LEU A 159 0.95 -9.49 14.64
C LEU A 159 2.32 -9.97 14.16
N SER A 160 3.30 -9.07 13.99
CA SER A 160 4.66 -9.44 13.56
C SER A 160 5.37 -10.33 14.58
N LEU A 161 5.18 -10.06 15.87
CA LEU A 161 5.72 -10.91 16.95
C LEU A 161 5.03 -12.27 16.97
N THR A 162 3.70 -12.29 16.92
CA THR A 162 2.89 -13.52 16.93
C THR A 162 3.21 -14.41 15.74
N ASP A 163 3.29 -13.86 14.53
CA ASP A 163 3.66 -14.60 13.32
C ASP A 163 5.08 -15.16 13.41
N SER A 164 5.98 -14.45 14.07
CA SER A 164 7.35 -14.90 14.31
C SER A 164 7.41 -16.07 15.29
N LEU A 165 6.59 -16.06 16.36
CA LEU A 165 6.53 -17.11 17.38
C LEU A 165 5.81 -18.37 16.88
N ASN A 166 4.71 -18.24 16.15
CA ASN A 166 3.89 -19.37 15.69
C ASN A 166 4.63 -20.33 14.75
N LYS A 167 5.65 -19.86 14.03
CA LYS A 167 6.47 -20.72 13.16
C LYS A 167 7.35 -21.72 13.90
N GLU A 168 7.55 -21.54 15.20
CA GLU A 168 8.36 -22.45 16.04
C GLU A 168 7.55 -23.34 17.00
N ASN A 169 6.20 -23.38 16.93
CA ASN A 169 5.37 -24.09 17.91
C ASN A 169 5.66 -23.70 19.38
N ILE A 170 6.12 -22.49 19.63
CA ILE A 170 6.27 -21.97 20.99
C ILE A 170 4.90 -21.44 21.41
N PHE A 171 4.15 -22.27 22.12
CA PHE A 171 2.92 -21.84 22.79
C PHE A 171 3.30 -20.92 23.95
N LEU A 172 2.77 -19.70 23.93
CA LEU A 172 2.73 -18.81 25.10
C LEU A 172 1.57 -19.22 25.99
#